data_4bb93a60a3ad06d3629b94146c6861d5
#
_entry.id   4bb93a60a3ad06d3629b94146c6861d5
#
_cell.length_a   1.000
_cell.length_b   1.000
_cell.length_c   1.000
_cell.angle_alpha   90.00
_cell.angle_beta   90.00
_cell.angle_gamma   90.00
#
_symmetry.space_group_name_H-M   'P 1'
#
loop_
_entity.id
_entity.type
_entity.pdbx_description
1 polymer ?
#
loop_
_entity_poly.entity_id
_entity_poly.type
_entity_poly.pdbx_seq_one_letter_code
_entity_poly.pdbx_strand_id
1 'polypeptide(L)'
;SHPNIEIWEHHFAIDLITQHHLGEEVTRHRDDTICFGAYVLNKNSGEIDTVLAKKTMLATGGLGNIYQTTTNPAFATGDGVAMAYRAKATVDNMEFVQFHPTSLYNPGEKPS
;
A
#
# COMPACT_ATOMS: atom_id res chain seq x y z
N SER A 1 20.26 0.14 -12.50
CA SER A 1 18.86 0.20 -12.98
C SER A 1 18.73 -0.50 -14.32
N HIS A 2 17.58 -1.08 -14.54
CA HIS A 2 17.27 -1.77 -15.77
C HIS A 2 16.62 -0.80 -16.77
N PRO A 3 16.96 -0.85 -18.09
CA PRO A 3 16.42 0.11 -19.05
C PRO A 3 14.89 0.03 -19.23
N ASN A 4 14.27 -1.09 -18.86
CA ASN A 4 12.83 -1.28 -18.94
C ASN A 4 12.11 -1.02 -17.62
N ILE A 5 12.82 -0.52 -16.60
CA ILE A 5 12.28 -0.22 -15.28
C ILE A 5 12.43 1.27 -15.02
N GLU A 6 11.32 1.89 -14.62
CA GLU A 6 11.26 3.29 -14.24
C GLU A 6 10.93 3.38 -12.76
N ILE A 7 11.76 4.08 -11.99
CA ILE A 7 11.61 4.24 -10.54
C ILE A 7 11.11 5.65 -10.25
N TRP A 8 9.98 5.75 -9.56
CA TRP A 8 9.39 7.02 -9.18
C TRP A 8 9.58 7.24 -7.68
N GLU A 9 10.60 7.99 -7.33
CA GLU A 9 10.84 8.39 -5.94
C GLU A 9 9.94 9.57 -5.57
N HIS A 10 9.70 9.76 -4.28
CA HIS A 10 8.88 10.86 -3.74
C HIS A 10 7.44 10.84 -4.28
N HIS A 11 6.93 9.66 -4.54
CA HIS A 11 5.55 9.44 -4.95
C HIS A 11 4.84 8.57 -3.92
N PHE A 12 3.57 8.86 -3.71
CA PHE A 12 2.73 8.13 -2.76
C PHE A 12 1.50 7.58 -3.47
N ALA A 13 1.30 6.28 -3.45
CA ALA A 13 0.12 5.67 -4.03
C ALA A 13 -1.09 5.94 -3.12
N ILE A 14 -2.14 6.51 -3.69
CA ILE A 14 -3.32 6.93 -2.94
C ILE A 14 -4.39 5.85 -2.97
N ASP A 15 -4.78 5.42 -4.17
CA ASP A 15 -5.83 4.43 -4.38
C ASP A 15 -5.58 3.61 -5.63
N LEU A 16 -6.13 2.40 -5.65
CA LEU A 16 -6.18 1.57 -6.83
C LEU A 16 -7.36 1.99 -7.71
N ILE A 17 -7.17 1.91 -9.02
CA ILE A 17 -8.20 2.25 -10.00
C ILE A 17 -8.92 0.97 -10.40
N THR A 18 -10.23 0.91 -10.20
CA THR A 18 -11.07 -0.23 -10.57
C THR A 18 -12.25 0.25 -11.43
N GLN A 19 -13.14 -0.67 -11.80
CA GLN A 19 -14.36 -0.33 -12.54
C GLN A 19 -15.23 0.68 -11.78
N HIS A 20 -15.14 0.73 -10.45
CA HIS A 20 -15.87 1.72 -9.66
C HIS A 20 -15.56 3.15 -10.11
N HIS A 21 -14.30 3.42 -10.46
CA HIS A 21 -13.87 4.74 -10.94
C HIS A 21 -14.37 5.04 -12.35
N LEU A 22 -14.89 4.02 -13.06
CA LEU A 22 -15.51 4.15 -14.37
C LEU A 22 -17.04 4.20 -14.29
N GLY A 23 -17.60 4.32 -13.08
CA GLY A 23 -19.03 4.41 -12.85
C GLY A 23 -19.74 3.08 -12.62
N GLU A 24 -19.02 1.97 -12.58
CA GLU A 24 -19.60 0.66 -12.29
C GLU A 24 -19.64 0.39 -10.79
N GLU A 25 -20.63 -0.40 -10.34
CA GLU A 25 -20.71 -0.82 -8.96
C GLU A 25 -19.73 -1.97 -8.70
N VAL A 26 -18.90 -1.83 -7.67
CA VAL A 26 -17.91 -2.83 -7.27
C VAL A 26 -18.19 -3.25 -5.82
N THR A 27 -18.31 -4.56 -5.59
CA THR A 27 -18.47 -5.13 -4.26
C THR A 27 -17.38 -6.19 -4.01
N ARG A 28 -17.18 -6.55 -2.73
CA ARG A 28 -16.21 -7.59 -2.35
C ARG A 28 -16.53 -8.97 -2.86
N HIS A 29 -17.78 -9.19 -3.24
CA HIS A 29 -18.26 -10.49 -3.74
C HIS A 29 -18.28 -10.56 -5.27
N ARG A 30 -17.81 -9.51 -5.93
CA ARG A 30 -17.73 -9.46 -7.37
C ARG A 30 -16.44 -10.11 -7.83
N ASP A 31 -16.54 -11.14 -8.68
CA ASP A 31 -15.37 -11.91 -9.14
C ASP A 31 -14.62 -11.26 -10.30
N ASP A 32 -15.24 -10.30 -10.98
CA ASP A 32 -14.69 -9.66 -12.19
C ASP A 32 -14.13 -8.27 -11.95
N THR A 33 -13.78 -7.94 -10.71
CA THR A 33 -13.12 -6.67 -10.39
C THR A 33 -11.71 -6.67 -10.96
N ILE A 34 -11.41 -5.64 -11.74
CA ILE A 34 -10.11 -5.47 -12.41
C ILE A 34 -9.44 -4.23 -11.86
N CYS A 35 -8.14 -4.34 -11.57
CA CYS A 35 -7.31 -3.20 -11.24
C CYS A 35 -6.66 -2.68 -12.52
N PHE A 36 -6.91 -1.41 -12.85
CA PHE A 36 -6.38 -0.76 -14.03
C PHE A 36 -5.11 0.04 -13.75
N GLY A 37 -4.72 0.18 -12.50
CA GLY A 37 -3.57 0.95 -12.10
C GLY A 37 -3.79 1.64 -10.76
N ALA A 38 -3.21 2.82 -10.58
CA ALA A 38 -3.29 3.55 -9.32
C ALA A 38 -3.26 5.05 -9.53
N TYR A 39 -3.87 5.78 -8.60
CA TYR A 39 -3.65 7.21 -8.45
C TYR A 39 -2.43 7.42 -7.56
N VAL A 40 -1.51 8.25 -8.01
CA VAL A 40 -0.23 8.46 -7.35
C VAL A 40 -0.01 9.95 -7.12
N LEU A 41 0.27 10.33 -5.88
CA LEU A 41 0.62 11.70 -5.52
C LEU A 41 2.11 11.94 -5.74
N ASN A 42 2.44 12.95 -6.52
CA ASN A 42 3.79 13.47 -6.61
C ASN A 42 4.02 14.41 -5.41
N LYS A 43 4.83 13.98 -4.45
CA LYS A 43 5.05 14.73 -3.20
C LYS A 43 5.79 16.05 -3.43
N ASN A 44 6.52 16.17 -4.52
CA ASN A 44 7.26 17.40 -4.84
C ASN A 44 6.37 18.47 -5.48
N SER A 45 5.47 18.07 -6.38
CA SER A 45 4.59 19.00 -7.10
C SER A 45 3.21 19.14 -6.46
N GLY A 46 2.80 18.17 -5.65
CA GLY A 46 1.45 18.11 -5.10
C GLY A 46 0.39 17.64 -6.08
N GLU A 47 0.78 17.26 -7.29
CA GLU A 47 -0.17 16.79 -8.30
C GLU A 47 -0.43 15.30 -8.17
N ILE A 48 -1.62 14.89 -8.63
CA ILE A 48 -2.01 13.48 -8.64
C ILE A 48 -1.95 12.98 -10.08
N ASP A 49 -1.14 11.94 -10.28
CA ASP A 49 -1.00 11.29 -11.57
C ASP A 49 -1.85 10.02 -11.63
N THR A 50 -2.41 9.76 -12.80
CA THR A 50 -3.12 8.51 -13.08
C THR A 50 -2.15 7.57 -13.79
N VAL A 51 -1.80 6.47 -13.14
CA VAL A 51 -0.89 5.47 -13.70
C VAL A 51 -1.70 4.24 -14.10
N LEU A 52 -1.74 3.95 -15.38
CA LEU A 52 -2.46 2.79 -15.91
C LEU A 52 -1.49 1.64 -16.18
N ALA A 53 -1.90 0.45 -15.83
CA ALA A 53 -1.08 -0.75 -16.00
C ALA A 53 -1.97 -1.96 -16.23
N LYS A 54 -1.44 -2.93 -16.97
CA LYS A 54 -2.15 -4.19 -17.19
C LYS A 54 -2.18 -5.03 -15.91
N LYS A 55 -1.15 -4.94 -15.08
CA LYS A 55 -1.04 -5.61 -13.79
C LYS A 55 -0.42 -4.68 -12.78
N THR A 56 -0.91 -4.75 -11.56
CA THR A 56 -0.41 -3.94 -10.44
C THR A 56 -0.04 -4.86 -9.28
N MET A 57 1.18 -4.72 -8.80
CA MET A 57 1.65 -5.47 -7.63
C MET A 57 1.70 -4.53 -6.42
N LEU A 58 1.06 -4.92 -5.33
CA LEU A 58 1.18 -4.21 -4.06
C LEU A 58 2.32 -4.83 -3.26
N ALA A 59 3.34 -4.03 -2.98
CA ALA A 59 4.50 -4.43 -2.22
C ALA A 59 4.86 -3.29 -1.25
N THR A 60 3.88 -2.86 -0.46
CA THR A 60 3.92 -1.63 0.32
C THR A 60 4.38 -1.82 1.76
N GLY A 61 4.84 -3.02 2.10
CA GLY A 61 5.27 -3.32 3.46
C GLY A 61 4.11 -3.57 4.40
N GLY A 62 4.42 -3.64 5.70
CA GLY A 62 3.46 -4.01 6.73
C GLY A 62 2.79 -2.83 7.41
N LEU A 63 2.25 -3.11 8.59
CA LEU A 63 1.51 -2.14 9.39
C LEU A 63 2.04 -2.04 10.83
N GLY A 64 3.25 -2.54 11.09
CA GLY A 64 3.81 -2.60 12.44
C GLY A 64 3.85 -1.27 13.16
N ASN A 65 3.86 -0.17 12.44
CA ASN A 65 3.97 1.16 13.03
C ASN A 65 2.67 1.65 13.71
N ILE A 66 1.60 0.88 13.66
CA ILE A 66 0.42 1.13 14.48
C ILE A 66 0.63 0.73 15.94
N TYR A 67 1.65 -0.06 16.23
CA TYR A 67 2.00 -0.47 17.58
C TYR A 67 3.03 0.49 18.17
N GLN A 68 3.01 0.62 19.49
CA GLN A 68 3.90 1.52 20.21
C GLN A 68 5.37 1.12 20.05
N THR A 69 5.64 -0.18 20.04
CA THR A 69 6.99 -0.73 19.87
C THR A 69 7.02 -1.64 18.67
N THR A 70 7.93 -1.38 17.75
CA THR A 70 8.04 -2.16 16.52
C THR A 70 9.45 -2.07 15.96
N THR A 71 9.87 -3.11 15.24
CA THR A 71 11.12 -3.11 14.46
C THR A 71 10.89 -2.68 13.01
N ASN A 72 9.64 -2.43 12.63
CA ASN A 72 9.33 -1.97 11.29
C ASN A 72 9.73 -0.51 11.08
N PRO A 73 10.02 -0.11 9.83
CA PRO A 73 10.29 1.29 9.51
C PRO A 73 9.10 2.20 9.86
N ALA A 74 9.37 3.49 10.06
CA ALA A 74 8.36 4.46 10.45
C ALA A 74 7.22 4.59 9.43
N PHE A 75 7.44 4.24 8.17
CA PHE A 75 6.42 4.29 7.13
C PHE A 75 5.58 3.01 7.00
N ALA A 76 5.79 2.02 7.87
CA ALA A 76 5.01 0.78 7.87
C ALA A 76 3.64 0.99 8.52
N THR A 77 2.74 1.67 7.85
CA THR A 77 1.46 2.15 8.38
C THR A 77 0.23 1.41 7.82
N GLY A 78 0.45 0.38 6.99
CA GLY A 78 -0.66 -0.41 6.44
C GLY A 78 -1.36 0.22 5.25
N ASP A 79 -0.72 1.14 4.54
CA ASP A 79 -1.33 1.86 3.42
C ASP A 79 -1.79 0.94 2.29
N GLY A 80 -1.02 -0.12 2.00
CA GLY A 80 -1.39 -1.08 0.96
C GLY A 80 -2.65 -1.86 1.31
N VAL A 81 -2.80 -2.26 2.57
CA VAL A 81 -4.01 -2.92 3.05
C VAL A 81 -5.21 -1.99 2.92
N ALA A 82 -5.04 -0.74 3.31
CA ALA A 82 -6.10 0.26 3.21
C ALA A 82 -6.54 0.49 1.76
N MET A 83 -5.59 0.61 0.84
CA MET A 83 -5.89 0.75 -0.59
C MET A 83 -6.65 -0.45 -1.13
N ALA A 84 -6.22 -1.66 -0.79
CA ALA A 84 -6.89 -2.88 -1.22
C ALA A 84 -8.31 -2.96 -0.65
N TYR A 85 -8.50 -2.58 0.61
CA TYR A 85 -9.81 -2.54 1.24
C TYR A 85 -10.75 -1.55 0.54
N ARG A 86 -10.28 -0.35 0.24
CA ARG A 86 -11.08 0.65 -0.48
C ARG A 86 -11.43 0.20 -1.90
N ALA A 87 -10.56 -0.60 -2.53
CA ALA A 87 -10.80 -1.19 -3.84
C ALA A 87 -11.73 -2.42 -3.79
N LYS A 88 -12.27 -2.73 -2.62
CA LYS A 88 -13.18 -3.86 -2.38
C LYS A 88 -12.53 -5.23 -2.52
N ALA A 89 -11.21 -5.30 -2.39
CA ALA A 89 -10.52 -6.58 -2.30
C ALA A 89 -10.86 -7.28 -0.98
N THR A 90 -10.78 -8.59 -0.98
CA THR A 90 -10.95 -9.37 0.24
C THR A 90 -9.74 -9.16 1.14
N VAL A 91 -9.99 -8.78 2.39
CA VAL A 91 -8.97 -8.63 3.43
C VAL A 91 -9.27 -9.64 4.53
N ASP A 92 -8.29 -10.44 4.90
CA ASP A 92 -8.48 -11.56 5.81
C ASP A 92 -7.32 -11.65 6.80
N ASN A 93 -7.56 -12.38 7.88
CA ASN A 93 -6.57 -12.67 8.92
C ASN A 93 -5.95 -11.42 9.57
N MET A 94 -6.72 -10.35 9.66
CA MET A 94 -6.23 -9.07 10.22
C MET A 94 -5.94 -9.14 11.71
N GLU A 95 -6.45 -10.15 12.41
CA GLU A 95 -6.13 -10.38 13.82
C GLU A 95 -4.74 -10.98 14.02
N PHE A 96 -4.11 -11.49 12.96
CA PHE A 96 -2.80 -12.10 13.05
C PHE A 96 -1.71 -11.09 12.70
N VAL A 97 -0.74 -10.95 13.59
CA VAL A 97 0.45 -10.12 13.40
C VAL A 97 1.66 -10.95 13.80
N GLN A 98 2.65 -11.00 12.91
CA GLN A 98 3.89 -11.69 13.22
C GLN A 98 4.78 -10.79 14.06
N PHE A 99 5.21 -11.29 15.20
CA PHE A 99 6.10 -10.56 16.09
C PHE A 99 7.53 -11.09 15.95
N HIS A 100 8.51 -10.18 16.04
CA HIS A 100 9.89 -10.60 16.23
C HIS A 100 10.04 -11.15 17.64
N PRO A 101 10.68 -12.29 17.80
CA PRO A 101 10.87 -12.87 19.15
C PRO A 101 11.78 -12.02 20.04
N THR A 102 12.68 -11.24 19.42
CA THR A 102 13.59 -10.37 20.14
C THR A 102 13.79 -9.07 19.40
N SER A 103 14.02 -7.99 20.16
CA SER A 103 14.42 -6.71 19.61
C SER A 103 15.35 -6.02 20.61
N LEU A 104 16.20 -5.13 20.09
CA LEU A 104 17.10 -4.36 20.94
C LEU A 104 16.31 -3.27 21.65
N TYR A 105 16.41 -3.22 22.97
CA TYR A 105 15.88 -2.12 23.76
C TYR A 105 16.92 -1.00 23.81
N ASN A 106 16.64 0.07 23.09
CA ASN A 106 17.55 1.21 23.03
C ASN A 106 16.71 2.49 22.96
N PRO A 107 16.31 3.04 24.12
CA PRO A 107 15.44 4.21 24.16
C PRO A 107 16.08 5.41 23.45
N GLY A 108 15.28 6.11 22.65
CA GLY A 108 15.74 7.28 21.91
C GLY A 108 16.26 7.00 20.52
N GLU A 109 16.49 5.73 20.17
CA GLU A 109 16.84 5.34 18.80
C GLU A 109 15.65 4.67 18.11
N LYS A 110 15.55 4.84 16.82
CA LYS A 110 14.53 4.16 16.04
C LYS A 110 14.94 2.74 15.74
N PRO A 111 14.01 1.79 15.77
CA PRO A 111 14.30 0.42 15.37
C PRO A 111 14.69 0.35 13.90
N SER A 112 15.56 -0.55 13.62
CA SER A 112 16.03 -0.80 12.25
C SER A 112 15.40 -2.06 11.69
#